data_5d65f5a034edc2d1c6667a9f4e650159
#
_entry.id   5d65f5a034edc2d1c6667a9f4e650159
#
_cell.length_a   1.000
_cell.length_b   1.000
_cell.length_c   1.000
_cell.angle_alpha   90.00
_cell.angle_beta   90.00
_cell.angle_gamma   90.00
#
_symmetry.space_group_name_H-M   'P 1'
#
loop_
_entity.id
_entity.type
_entity.pdbx_description
1 polymer ?
#
loop_
_entity_poly.entity_id
_entity_poly.type
_entity_poly.pdbx_seq_one_letter_code
_entity_poly.pdbx_strand_id
1 'polypeptide(L)'
;MSDHNLERAYSIGGPSDARALYDDWASSYDSSFGERHGYIAPREVARVFRSLDQDNTPVLDIGAGTGLLAEHLRDHVVDGIDISQAMLTQAAAKGLYRNHICADLTQTLPMANATYGGFVSSGTFTHGHVGPEVFPELLRVAQTGALFVCGVIPPVFDGSGFGSRLALMVAHNMISPVDFHDIPIYENANHDHANDRGLVMVFSKL
;
A
#
# COMPACT_ATOMS: atom_id res chain seq x y z
N MET A 1 28.53 1.60 1.33
CA MET A 1 27.93 2.89 1.69
C MET A 1 26.50 2.59 2.07
N SER A 2 26.14 2.80 3.35
CA SER A 2 24.74 2.67 3.79
C SER A 2 23.90 3.64 2.96
N ASP A 3 22.81 3.16 2.42
CA ASP A 3 21.92 4.01 1.63
C ASP A 3 21.06 4.83 2.60
N HIS A 4 21.46 6.08 2.80
CA HIS A 4 20.87 6.99 3.77
C HIS A 4 19.34 7.12 3.62
N ASN A 5 18.81 6.91 2.42
CA ASN A 5 17.38 6.99 2.15
C ASN A 5 16.63 5.71 2.59
N LEU A 6 17.23 4.54 2.40
CA LEU A 6 16.64 3.29 2.87
C LEU A 6 16.57 3.27 4.41
N GLU A 7 17.66 3.65 5.11
CA GLU A 7 17.68 3.74 6.58
C GLU A 7 16.65 4.77 7.11
N ARG A 8 16.47 5.91 6.42
CA ARG A 8 15.44 6.90 6.78
C ARG A 8 14.03 6.35 6.63
N ALA A 9 13.73 5.60 5.58
CA ALA A 9 12.42 4.97 5.38
C ALA A 9 12.08 3.97 6.49
N TYR A 10 13.09 3.25 7.03
CA TYR A 10 12.91 2.33 8.16
C TYR A 10 12.82 3.02 9.52
N SER A 11 13.13 4.32 9.62
CA SER A 11 13.18 5.09 10.88
C SER A 11 12.06 6.12 11.03
N ILE A 12 11.02 6.09 10.19
CA ILE A 12 9.88 7.02 10.25
C ILE A 12 9.16 6.91 11.60
N GLY A 13 8.88 8.06 12.23
CA GLY A 13 8.25 8.14 13.54
C GLY A 13 6.75 8.43 13.54
N GLY A 14 6.14 8.63 12.35
CA GLY A 14 4.71 8.91 12.20
C GLY A 14 4.33 9.67 10.92
N PRO A 15 3.04 10.03 10.73
CA PRO A 15 2.53 10.60 9.48
C PRO A 15 3.21 11.90 9.03
N SER A 16 3.57 12.80 9.97
CA SER A 16 4.25 14.07 9.65
C SER A 16 5.66 13.84 9.12
N ASP A 17 6.39 12.89 9.73
CA ASP A 17 7.75 12.55 9.31
C ASP A 17 7.73 11.82 7.95
N ALA A 18 6.74 10.95 7.76
CA ALA A 18 6.50 10.27 6.49
C ALA A 18 6.26 11.30 5.38
N ARG A 19 5.34 12.26 5.59
CA ARG A 19 5.07 13.33 4.61
C ARG A 19 6.33 14.08 4.25
N ALA A 20 7.09 14.58 5.25
CA ALA A 20 8.28 15.37 5.00
C ALA A 20 9.36 14.59 4.23
N LEU A 21 9.56 13.31 4.57
CA LEU A 21 10.51 12.44 3.88
C LEU A 21 10.11 12.21 2.42
N TYR A 22 8.84 11.86 2.17
CA TYR A 22 8.36 11.54 0.83
C TYR A 22 8.20 12.77 -0.06
N ASP A 23 7.88 13.94 0.49
CA ASP A 23 7.89 15.20 -0.26
C ASP A 23 9.30 15.54 -0.77
N ASP A 24 10.32 15.35 0.06
CA ASP A 24 11.73 15.56 -0.28
C ASP A 24 12.21 14.54 -1.34
N TRP A 25 11.71 13.31 -1.25
CA TRP A 25 12.20 12.17 -2.03
C TRP A 25 11.48 11.98 -3.37
N ALA A 26 10.30 12.58 -3.55
CA ALA A 26 9.38 12.33 -4.66
C ALA A 26 10.06 12.40 -6.04
N SER A 27 10.92 13.40 -6.28
CA SER A 27 11.54 13.60 -7.60
C SER A 27 12.56 12.53 -8.02
N SER A 28 13.09 11.77 -7.06
CA SER A 28 14.11 10.74 -7.31
C SER A 28 13.70 9.35 -6.83
N TYR A 29 12.51 9.18 -6.26
CA TYR A 29 12.08 7.94 -5.62
C TYR A 29 12.18 6.74 -6.56
N ASP A 30 11.63 6.83 -7.77
CA ASP A 30 11.60 5.71 -8.71
C ASP A 30 13.01 5.26 -9.09
N SER A 31 13.91 6.18 -9.39
CA SER A 31 15.28 5.87 -9.80
C SER A 31 16.18 5.51 -8.61
N SER A 32 16.03 6.21 -7.48
CA SER A 32 16.91 6.03 -6.32
C SER A 32 16.50 4.87 -5.42
N PHE A 33 15.21 4.54 -5.34
CA PHE A 33 14.69 3.43 -4.56
C PHE A 33 14.18 2.30 -5.43
N GLY A 34 13.25 2.56 -6.34
CA GLY A 34 12.62 1.55 -7.17
C GLY A 34 13.63 0.76 -8.01
N GLU A 35 14.31 1.44 -8.92
CA GLU A 35 15.24 0.79 -9.86
C GLU A 35 16.54 0.34 -9.19
N ARG A 36 17.17 1.22 -8.41
CA ARG A 36 18.48 0.96 -7.81
C ARG A 36 18.48 -0.20 -6.82
N HIS A 37 17.38 -0.37 -6.07
CA HIS A 37 17.28 -1.45 -5.08
C HIS A 37 16.55 -2.69 -5.61
N GLY A 38 16.10 -2.67 -6.87
CA GLY A 38 15.34 -3.80 -7.43
C GLY A 38 14.02 -4.03 -6.67
N TYR A 39 13.33 -2.94 -6.27
CA TYR A 39 12.09 -3.01 -5.50
C TYR A 39 10.94 -3.52 -6.35
N ILE A 40 10.51 -4.76 -6.11
CA ILE A 40 9.49 -5.46 -6.90
C ILE A 40 8.18 -5.71 -6.15
N ALA A 41 8.10 -5.38 -4.86
CA ALA A 41 6.88 -5.62 -4.09
C ALA A 41 5.61 -5.02 -4.74
N PRO A 42 5.61 -3.83 -5.39
CA PRO A 42 4.45 -3.32 -6.12
C PRO A 42 3.98 -4.26 -7.23
N ARG A 43 4.90 -4.82 -8.01
CA ARG A 43 4.61 -5.82 -9.07
C ARG A 43 3.99 -7.08 -8.47
N GLU A 44 4.54 -7.58 -7.38
CA GLU A 44 4.07 -8.80 -6.74
C GLU A 44 2.68 -8.62 -6.11
N VAL A 45 2.40 -7.49 -5.45
CA VAL A 45 1.06 -7.15 -4.95
C VAL A 45 0.06 -7.08 -6.11
N ALA A 46 0.39 -6.38 -7.18
CA ALA A 46 -0.47 -6.31 -8.37
C ALA A 46 -0.71 -7.69 -9.00
N ARG A 47 0.30 -8.57 -9.03
CA ARG A 47 0.18 -9.95 -9.51
C ARG A 47 -0.82 -10.75 -8.66
N VAL A 48 -0.75 -10.64 -7.33
CA VAL A 48 -1.70 -11.29 -6.42
C VAL A 48 -3.11 -10.75 -6.67
N PHE A 49 -3.28 -9.41 -6.73
CA PHE A 49 -4.57 -8.80 -7.02
C PHE A 49 -5.18 -9.34 -8.32
N ARG A 50 -4.45 -9.29 -9.42
CA ARG A 50 -4.90 -9.77 -10.75
C ARG A 50 -5.29 -11.25 -10.76
N SER A 51 -4.64 -12.07 -9.93
CA SER A 51 -4.96 -13.52 -9.86
C SER A 51 -6.28 -13.82 -9.13
N LEU A 52 -6.78 -12.87 -8.33
CA LEU A 52 -7.97 -13.02 -7.48
C LEU A 52 -9.12 -12.09 -7.89
N ASP A 53 -8.83 -11.07 -8.73
CA ASP A 53 -9.78 -10.06 -9.17
C ASP A 53 -10.96 -10.69 -9.93
N GLN A 54 -12.17 -10.30 -9.53
CA GLN A 54 -13.43 -10.67 -10.14
C GLN A 54 -14.21 -9.43 -10.56
N ASP A 55 -13.54 -8.53 -11.31
CA ASP A 55 -14.07 -7.22 -11.70
C ASP A 55 -14.28 -6.28 -10.48
N ASN A 56 -13.35 -6.33 -9.54
CA ASN A 56 -13.35 -5.53 -8.32
C ASN A 56 -12.94 -4.06 -8.62
N THR A 57 -13.84 -3.32 -9.24
CA THR A 57 -13.59 -1.95 -9.75
C THR A 57 -14.56 -0.93 -9.13
N PRO A 58 -14.20 0.36 -9.00
CA PRO A 58 -12.83 0.90 -9.12
C PRO A 58 -11.91 0.44 -7.99
N VAL A 59 -10.60 0.49 -8.25
CA VAL A 59 -9.56 0.12 -7.28
C VAL A 59 -9.03 1.37 -6.57
N LEU A 60 -8.77 1.28 -5.27
CA LEU A 60 -8.03 2.29 -4.51
C LEU A 60 -6.61 1.77 -4.22
N ASP A 61 -5.60 2.50 -4.70
CA ASP A 61 -4.19 2.28 -4.34
C ASP A 61 -3.86 3.09 -3.09
N ILE A 62 -3.64 2.40 -1.97
CA ILE A 62 -3.45 2.96 -0.63
C ILE A 62 -1.97 3.24 -0.42
N GLY A 63 -1.60 4.52 -0.19
CA GLY A 63 -0.22 4.95 -0.17
C GLY A 63 0.40 4.85 -1.57
N ALA A 64 -0.27 5.48 -2.52
CA ALA A 64 0.01 5.36 -3.95
C ALA A 64 1.42 5.79 -4.36
N GLY A 65 2.05 6.68 -3.57
CA GLY A 65 3.37 7.21 -3.86
C GLY A 65 3.45 7.79 -5.28
N THR A 66 4.48 7.39 -6.00
CA THR A 66 4.71 7.76 -7.41
C THR A 66 3.95 6.88 -8.41
N GLY A 67 3.16 5.89 -7.94
CA GLY A 67 2.34 5.02 -8.78
C GLY A 67 3.00 3.74 -9.26
N LEU A 68 4.07 3.26 -8.61
CA LEU A 68 4.77 2.03 -9.02
C LEU A 68 3.84 0.81 -9.08
N LEU A 69 2.85 0.70 -8.18
CA LEU A 69 1.89 -0.41 -8.21
C LEU A 69 0.92 -0.27 -9.37
N ALA A 70 0.38 0.93 -9.61
CA ALA A 70 -0.58 1.19 -10.68
C ALA A 70 0.02 0.97 -12.08
N GLU A 71 1.34 1.03 -12.24
CA GLU A 71 2.01 0.65 -13.51
C GLU A 71 1.67 -0.78 -13.96
N HIS A 72 1.35 -1.66 -13.00
CA HIS A 72 0.97 -3.05 -13.24
C HIS A 72 -0.54 -3.29 -13.29
N LEU A 73 -1.36 -2.22 -13.15
CA LEU A 73 -2.84 -2.26 -13.19
C LEU A 73 -3.43 -1.32 -14.26
N ARG A 74 -2.72 -1.10 -15.38
CA ARG A 74 -3.12 -0.15 -16.44
C ARG A 74 -4.45 -0.48 -17.12
N ASP A 75 -4.93 -1.69 -17.00
CA ASP A 75 -6.22 -2.17 -17.51
C ASP A 75 -7.37 -2.03 -16.49
N HIS A 76 -7.08 -1.51 -15.29
CA HIS A 76 -8.06 -1.23 -14.25
C HIS A 76 -8.33 0.25 -14.11
N VAL A 77 -9.49 0.59 -13.56
CA VAL A 77 -9.81 1.95 -13.12
C VAL A 77 -9.29 2.13 -11.71
N VAL A 78 -8.16 2.85 -11.56
CA VAL A 78 -7.47 3.03 -10.29
C VAL A 78 -7.50 4.49 -9.85
N ASP A 79 -7.79 4.75 -8.58
CA ASP A 79 -7.56 6.02 -7.88
C ASP A 79 -6.37 5.84 -6.92
N GLY A 80 -5.51 6.84 -6.82
CA GLY A 80 -4.38 6.83 -5.89
C GLY A 80 -4.64 7.76 -4.70
N ILE A 81 -4.42 7.26 -3.46
CA ILE A 81 -4.44 8.07 -2.25
C ILE A 81 -3.07 8.07 -1.58
N ASP A 82 -2.57 9.26 -1.23
CA ASP A 82 -1.29 9.41 -0.53
C ASP A 82 -1.31 10.66 0.36
N ILE A 83 -0.48 10.67 1.41
CA ILE A 83 -0.31 11.83 2.29
C ILE A 83 0.59 12.90 1.67
N SER A 84 1.47 12.52 0.73
CA SER A 84 2.40 13.41 0.03
C SER A 84 1.82 13.91 -1.29
N GLN A 85 1.57 15.21 -1.37
CA GLN A 85 1.16 15.84 -2.62
C GLN A 85 2.28 15.81 -3.68
N ALA A 86 3.54 15.83 -3.27
CA ALA A 86 4.68 15.76 -4.18
C ALA A 86 4.76 14.38 -4.86
N MET A 87 4.54 13.29 -4.12
CA MET A 87 4.43 11.94 -4.68
C MET A 87 3.29 11.84 -5.69
N LEU A 88 2.09 12.30 -5.35
CA LEU A 88 0.94 12.30 -6.25
C LEU A 88 1.18 13.14 -7.51
N THR A 89 1.98 14.20 -7.43
CA THR A 89 2.37 14.99 -8.60
C THR A 89 3.25 14.18 -9.57
N GLN A 90 4.17 13.37 -9.04
CA GLN A 90 4.95 12.44 -9.88
C GLN A 90 4.05 11.34 -10.50
N ALA A 91 3.14 10.78 -9.71
CA ALA A 91 2.17 9.81 -10.21
C ALA A 91 1.28 10.38 -11.33
N ALA A 92 0.85 11.64 -11.19
CA ALA A 92 0.04 12.34 -12.21
C ALA A 92 0.76 12.46 -13.55
N ALA A 93 2.07 12.68 -13.54
CA ALA A 93 2.88 12.75 -14.76
C ALA A 93 2.90 11.42 -15.53
N LYS A 94 2.65 10.28 -14.85
CA LYS A 94 2.58 8.96 -15.48
C LYS A 94 1.20 8.63 -16.09
N GLY A 95 0.15 9.39 -15.73
CA GLY A 95 -1.21 9.19 -16.26
C GLY A 95 -1.84 7.85 -15.89
N LEU A 96 -1.55 7.33 -14.68
CA LEU A 96 -1.96 6.00 -14.24
C LEU A 96 -3.27 5.99 -13.46
N TYR A 97 -3.56 7.08 -12.74
CA TYR A 97 -4.73 7.19 -11.88
C TYR A 97 -5.82 8.03 -12.52
N ARG A 98 -7.08 7.63 -12.28
CA ARG A 98 -8.26 8.43 -12.59
C ARG A 98 -8.33 9.68 -11.69
N ASN A 99 -8.09 9.50 -10.40
CA ASN A 99 -8.04 10.56 -9.40
C ASN A 99 -6.78 10.44 -8.53
N HIS A 100 -6.25 11.60 -8.11
CA HIS A 100 -5.12 11.73 -7.18
C HIS A 100 -5.65 12.38 -5.91
N ILE A 101 -5.68 11.65 -4.80
CA ILE A 101 -6.34 12.06 -3.55
C ILE A 101 -5.27 12.29 -2.48
N CYS A 102 -4.98 13.57 -2.18
CA CYS A 102 -4.07 13.89 -1.09
C CYS A 102 -4.84 13.86 0.23
N ALA A 103 -4.63 12.83 1.05
CA ALA A 103 -5.30 12.67 2.34
C ALA A 103 -4.50 11.79 3.30
N ASP A 104 -4.73 12.02 4.59
CA ASP A 104 -4.19 11.21 5.69
C ASP A 104 -5.14 10.04 5.96
N LEU A 105 -4.64 8.81 5.81
CA LEU A 105 -5.39 7.57 6.02
C LEU A 105 -5.90 7.40 7.46
N THR A 106 -5.32 8.09 8.42
CA THR A 106 -5.74 8.05 9.82
C THR A 106 -6.94 8.95 10.12
N GLN A 107 -7.39 9.73 9.13
CA GLN A 107 -8.53 10.64 9.21
C GLN A 107 -9.72 10.11 8.40
N THR A 108 -10.86 10.79 8.51
CA THR A 108 -12.02 10.51 7.63
C THR A 108 -11.66 10.83 6.18
N LEU A 109 -11.80 9.87 5.30
CA LEU A 109 -11.45 9.99 3.89
C LEU A 109 -12.53 10.74 3.10
N PRO A 110 -12.12 11.58 2.11
CA PRO A 110 -13.05 12.43 1.35
C PRO A 110 -13.81 11.65 0.26
N MET A 111 -14.15 10.39 0.52
CA MET A 111 -14.89 9.55 -0.41
C MET A 111 -16.21 9.08 0.23
N ALA A 112 -17.22 8.85 -0.63
CA ALA A 112 -18.51 8.31 -0.20
C ALA A 112 -18.36 6.85 0.29
N ASN A 113 -19.33 6.38 1.07
CA ASN A 113 -19.42 4.99 1.47
C ASN A 113 -19.53 4.09 0.23
N ALA A 114 -19.00 2.88 0.31
CA ALA A 114 -19.15 1.85 -0.72
C ALA A 114 -18.77 2.34 -2.14
N THR A 115 -17.62 3.01 -2.26
CA THR A 115 -17.13 3.57 -3.53
C THR A 115 -16.27 2.58 -4.30
N TYR A 116 -15.39 1.82 -3.61
CA TYR A 116 -14.36 1.01 -4.24
C TYR A 116 -14.64 -0.49 -4.14
N GLY A 117 -14.44 -1.20 -5.26
CA GLY A 117 -14.54 -2.65 -5.34
C GLY A 117 -13.22 -3.37 -5.06
N GLY A 118 -12.08 -2.71 -5.24
CA GLY A 118 -10.75 -3.24 -4.99
C GLY A 118 -9.87 -2.30 -4.18
N PHE A 119 -8.95 -2.87 -3.40
CA PHE A 119 -7.96 -2.16 -2.59
C PHE A 119 -6.61 -2.83 -2.74
N VAL A 120 -5.61 -2.05 -3.10
CA VAL A 120 -4.23 -2.52 -3.20
C VAL A 120 -3.31 -1.61 -2.39
N SER A 121 -2.20 -2.15 -1.89
CA SER A 121 -1.20 -1.35 -1.18
C SER A 121 0.15 -2.03 -1.20
N SER A 122 1.20 -1.27 -1.48
CA SER A 122 2.59 -1.71 -1.37
C SER A 122 3.43 -0.64 -0.70
N GLY A 123 4.11 -1.01 0.40
CA GLY A 123 4.99 -0.11 1.13
C GLY A 123 4.32 0.82 2.14
N THR A 124 2.99 0.73 2.36
CA THR A 124 2.24 1.58 3.29
C THR A 124 2.15 0.97 4.70
N PHE A 125 1.93 -0.34 4.80
CA PHE A 125 1.87 -1.05 6.08
C PHE A 125 3.27 -1.55 6.47
N THR A 126 4.15 -0.60 6.75
CA THR A 126 5.56 -0.80 7.08
C THR A 126 5.98 0.11 8.25
N HIS A 127 7.25 0.06 8.64
CA HIS A 127 7.77 0.77 9.82
C HIS A 127 7.39 2.26 9.83
N GLY A 128 6.75 2.69 10.94
CA GLY A 128 6.45 4.10 11.20
C GLY A 128 5.40 4.76 10.31
N HIS A 129 4.74 4.01 9.42
CA HIS A 129 3.73 4.56 8.53
C HIS A 129 2.32 4.43 9.15
N VAL A 130 1.50 3.51 8.66
CA VAL A 130 0.08 3.37 9.07
C VAL A 130 -0.14 1.99 9.66
N GLY A 131 -0.87 1.92 10.77
CA GLY A 131 -1.25 0.69 11.42
C GLY A 131 -2.65 0.20 11.02
N PRO A 132 -3.14 -0.84 11.71
CA PRO A 132 -4.45 -1.45 11.40
C PRO A 132 -5.65 -0.59 11.82
N GLU A 133 -5.44 0.55 12.46
CA GLU A 133 -6.50 1.50 12.85
C GLU A 133 -7.22 2.11 11.66
N VAL A 134 -6.63 2.08 10.46
CA VAL A 134 -7.22 2.63 9.24
C VAL A 134 -8.29 1.72 8.60
N PHE A 135 -8.31 0.42 8.92
CA PHE A 135 -9.24 -0.52 8.29
C PHE A 135 -10.72 -0.17 8.45
N PRO A 136 -11.23 0.32 9.60
CA PRO A 136 -12.64 0.71 9.71
C PRO A 136 -13.04 1.76 8.68
N GLU A 137 -12.18 2.74 8.41
CA GLU A 137 -12.43 3.78 7.42
C GLU A 137 -12.28 3.25 5.97
N LEU A 138 -11.28 2.40 5.72
CA LEU A 138 -11.16 1.72 4.43
C LEU A 138 -12.38 0.82 4.15
N LEU A 139 -12.91 0.12 5.16
CA LEU A 139 -14.13 -0.66 5.01
C LEU A 139 -15.37 0.22 4.80
N ARG A 140 -15.42 1.44 5.35
CA ARG A 140 -16.53 2.37 5.07
C ARG A 140 -16.59 2.71 3.59
N VAL A 141 -15.46 2.99 2.95
CA VAL A 141 -15.41 3.35 1.52
C VAL A 141 -15.41 2.15 0.58
N ALA A 142 -15.27 0.93 1.12
CA ALA A 142 -15.35 -0.32 0.37
C ALA A 142 -16.79 -0.75 0.09
N GLN A 143 -17.04 -1.27 -1.09
CA GLN A 143 -18.27 -1.99 -1.44
C GLN A 143 -18.33 -3.33 -0.71
N THR A 144 -19.53 -3.89 -0.49
CA THR A 144 -19.65 -5.31 -0.10
C THR A 144 -19.03 -6.19 -1.19
N GLY A 145 -18.23 -7.17 -0.77
CA GLY A 145 -17.44 -8.02 -1.68
C GLY A 145 -16.11 -7.40 -2.14
N ALA A 146 -15.80 -6.15 -1.73
CA ALA A 146 -14.55 -5.51 -2.11
C ALA A 146 -13.33 -6.34 -1.70
N LEU A 147 -12.41 -6.56 -2.65
CA LEU A 147 -11.17 -7.31 -2.48
C LEU A 147 -10.06 -6.42 -1.95
N PHE A 148 -9.42 -6.82 -0.86
CA PHE A 148 -8.23 -6.19 -0.28
C PHE A 148 -7.01 -7.06 -0.54
N VAL A 149 -5.96 -6.45 -1.13
CA VAL A 149 -4.67 -7.08 -1.41
C VAL A 149 -3.56 -6.13 -0.96
N CYS A 150 -3.14 -6.26 0.28
CA CYS A 150 -2.29 -5.27 0.95
C CYS A 150 -0.98 -5.89 1.44
N GLY A 151 0.15 -5.37 0.94
CA GLY A 151 1.48 -5.75 1.42
C GLY A 151 1.73 -5.27 2.85
N VAL A 152 2.31 -6.13 3.68
CA VAL A 152 2.76 -5.83 5.04
C VAL A 152 4.08 -6.53 5.32
N ILE A 153 4.95 -5.92 6.10
CA ILE A 153 6.17 -6.59 6.55
C ILE A 153 5.92 -7.34 7.87
N PRO A 154 6.45 -8.59 8.04
CA PRO A 154 6.16 -9.42 9.21
C PRO A 154 6.42 -8.76 10.57
N PRO A 155 7.53 -8.01 10.79
CA PRO A 155 7.75 -7.34 12.08
C PRO A 155 6.69 -6.29 12.41
N VAL A 156 6.17 -5.57 11.41
CA VAL A 156 5.10 -4.58 11.62
C VAL A 156 3.76 -5.27 11.83
N PHE A 157 3.47 -6.35 11.10
CA PHE A 157 2.28 -7.14 11.31
C PHE A 157 2.15 -7.63 12.76
N ASP A 158 3.23 -8.15 13.32
CA ASP A 158 3.28 -8.61 14.71
C ASP A 158 3.26 -7.43 15.70
N GLY A 159 4.17 -6.47 15.54
CA GLY A 159 4.39 -5.41 16.52
C GLY A 159 3.29 -4.33 16.56
N SER A 160 2.56 -4.10 15.47
CA SER A 160 1.54 -3.04 15.37
C SER A 160 0.10 -3.53 15.56
N GLY A 161 -0.10 -4.81 15.92
CA GLY A 161 -1.41 -5.35 16.28
C GLY A 161 -2.33 -5.66 15.09
N PHE A 162 -1.79 -5.84 13.88
CA PHE A 162 -2.57 -6.25 12.70
C PHE A 162 -3.31 -7.56 12.94
N GLY A 163 -2.63 -8.58 13.50
CA GLY A 163 -3.23 -9.88 13.79
C GLY A 163 -4.47 -9.78 14.68
N SER A 164 -4.38 -9.02 15.78
CA SER A 164 -5.51 -8.82 16.69
C SER A 164 -6.66 -8.06 16.04
N ARG A 165 -6.36 -7.01 15.27
CA ARG A 165 -7.39 -6.22 14.56
C ARG A 165 -8.12 -7.07 13.53
N LEU A 166 -7.39 -7.77 12.67
CA LEU A 166 -7.96 -8.62 11.63
C LEU A 166 -8.79 -9.77 12.23
N ALA A 167 -8.28 -10.44 13.28
CA ALA A 167 -9.03 -11.49 13.98
C ALA A 167 -10.36 -11.01 14.54
N LEU A 168 -10.41 -9.80 15.15
CA LEU A 168 -11.65 -9.19 15.61
C LEU A 168 -12.61 -8.86 14.45
N MET A 169 -12.10 -8.36 13.33
CA MET A 169 -12.93 -8.06 12.17
C MET A 169 -13.54 -9.33 11.56
N VAL A 170 -12.78 -10.42 11.48
CA VAL A 170 -13.30 -11.75 11.08
C VAL A 170 -14.35 -12.25 12.06
N ALA A 171 -14.09 -12.19 13.36
CA ALA A 171 -15.02 -12.64 14.41
C ALA A 171 -16.35 -11.86 14.41
N HIS A 172 -16.34 -10.59 13.97
CA HIS A 172 -17.51 -9.76 13.84
C HIS A 172 -18.16 -9.82 12.44
N ASN A 173 -17.75 -10.74 11.57
CA ASN A 173 -18.24 -10.87 10.19
C ASN A 173 -18.14 -9.57 9.37
N MET A 174 -17.11 -8.77 9.62
CA MET A 174 -16.85 -7.56 8.82
C MET A 174 -16.04 -7.87 7.56
N ILE A 175 -15.17 -8.88 7.65
CA ILE A 175 -14.32 -9.36 6.55
C ILE A 175 -14.30 -10.89 6.51
N SER A 176 -13.94 -11.46 5.37
CA SER A 176 -13.65 -12.88 5.21
C SER A 176 -12.43 -13.30 6.06
N PRO A 177 -12.16 -14.60 6.25
CA PRO A 177 -10.86 -15.06 6.70
C PRO A 177 -9.74 -14.41 5.88
N VAL A 178 -8.59 -14.16 6.52
CA VAL A 178 -7.44 -13.52 5.88
C VAL A 178 -6.48 -14.58 5.38
N ASP A 179 -6.19 -14.57 4.09
CA ASP A 179 -5.12 -15.37 3.47
C ASP A 179 -3.83 -14.54 3.37
N PHE A 180 -2.69 -15.22 3.39
CA PHE A 180 -1.38 -14.61 3.27
C PHE A 180 -0.59 -15.21 2.13
N HIS A 181 -0.07 -14.34 1.26
CA HIS A 181 0.88 -14.71 0.22
C HIS A 181 2.26 -14.17 0.57
N ASP A 182 3.25 -15.05 0.61
CA ASP A 182 4.65 -14.67 0.79
C ASP A 182 5.23 -14.16 -0.54
N ILE A 183 5.84 -12.98 -0.52
CA ILE A 183 6.41 -12.36 -1.71
C ILE A 183 7.85 -11.88 -1.46
N PRO A 184 8.72 -11.88 -2.48
CA PRO A 184 9.97 -11.14 -2.42
C PRO A 184 9.69 -9.63 -2.46
N ILE A 185 10.45 -8.87 -1.67
CA ILE A 185 10.39 -7.39 -1.69
C ILE A 185 11.32 -6.84 -2.77
N TYR A 186 12.46 -7.48 -2.97
CA TYR A 186 13.50 -7.06 -3.91
C TYR A 186 13.91 -8.21 -4.84
N GLU A 187 14.45 -7.87 -6.02
CA GLU A 187 15.09 -8.82 -6.92
C GLU A 187 16.43 -8.25 -7.44
N ASN A 188 17.39 -9.13 -7.69
CA ASN A 188 18.73 -8.76 -8.19
C ASN A 188 19.43 -7.68 -7.36
N ALA A 189 19.06 -7.55 -6.08
CA ALA A 189 19.54 -6.52 -5.18
C ALA A 189 20.85 -6.94 -4.50
N ASN A 190 21.70 -5.95 -4.19
CA ASN A 190 22.96 -6.14 -3.49
C ASN A 190 23.04 -5.15 -2.30
N HIS A 191 22.21 -5.38 -1.29
CA HIS A 191 22.18 -4.64 -0.02
C HIS A 191 21.71 -5.57 1.11
N ASP A 192 21.83 -5.15 2.34
CA ASP A 192 21.56 -5.97 3.53
C ASP A 192 20.11 -6.51 3.58
N HIS A 193 19.16 -5.80 2.97
CA HIS A 193 17.73 -6.16 2.89
C HIS A 193 17.35 -6.92 1.61
N ALA A 194 18.32 -7.31 0.76
CA ALA A 194 18.04 -7.93 -0.55
C ALA A 194 17.20 -9.22 -0.47
N ASN A 195 17.24 -9.92 0.65
CA ASN A 195 16.52 -11.18 0.89
C ASN A 195 15.27 -10.99 1.75
N ASP A 196 14.88 -9.76 2.07
CA ASP A 196 13.69 -9.49 2.87
C ASP A 196 12.43 -9.98 2.15
N ARG A 197 11.52 -10.57 2.93
CA ARG A 197 10.24 -11.08 2.47
C ARG A 197 9.11 -10.24 3.05
N GLY A 198 8.10 -10.02 2.22
CA GLY A 198 6.83 -9.41 2.63
C GLY A 198 5.70 -10.41 2.63
N LEU A 199 4.64 -10.10 3.36
CA LEU A 199 3.37 -10.79 3.27
C LEU A 199 2.36 -9.90 2.54
N VAL A 200 1.53 -10.51 1.72
CA VAL A 200 0.34 -9.85 1.15
C VAL A 200 -0.89 -10.42 1.87
N MET A 201 -1.56 -9.56 2.62
CA MET A 201 -2.84 -9.87 3.26
C MET A 201 -3.94 -9.81 2.21
N VAL A 202 -4.75 -10.86 2.12
CA VAL A 202 -5.89 -10.96 1.19
C VAL A 202 -7.15 -11.27 1.97
N PHE A 203 -8.16 -10.45 1.81
CA PHE A 203 -9.50 -10.64 2.37
C PHE A 203 -10.55 -9.83 1.59
N SER A 204 -11.81 -10.14 1.79
CA SER A 204 -12.92 -9.38 1.22
C SER A 204 -13.78 -8.78 2.32
N LYS A 205 -14.39 -7.62 2.06
CA LYS A 205 -15.45 -7.05 2.91
C LYS A 205 -16.74 -7.89 2.78
N LEU A 206 -17.37 -8.23 3.90
CA LEU A 206 -18.66 -8.94 3.97
C LEU A 206 -19.84 -8.00 4.00
#